data_2ccc3341b9ffb5217c7c751aab1b4bb2
#
_entry.id   2ccc3341b9ffb5217c7c751aab1b4bb2
#
_cell.length_a   1.000
_cell.length_b   1.000
_cell.length_c   1.000
_cell.angle_alpha   90.00
_cell.angle_beta   90.00
_cell.angle_gamma   90.00
#
_symmetry.space_group_name_H-M   'P 1'
#
loop_
_entity.id
_entity.type
_entity.pdbx_description
1 polymer ?
#
loop_
_entity_poly.entity_id
_entity_poly.type
_entity_poly.pdbx_seq_one_letter_code
_entity_poly.pdbx_strand_id
1 'polypeptide(L)'
;DDDDDDEDEDEKPKSLIDTLFDVISPTKTEDTNNEKDKLVPIENKASSFFDNDANKSLPAILEEETMEDAVKIRNDFKSSSTGDWIKTFMKNDNYKISDNDGSGDCLFIVIRDAYAEIGKNTTIPKLREMLSNELTDEVFQNYRNVYLDMDNQLVETSKIIDTNKKALKQLKISNNNSNISRDDRETILKQARKHSDNIKYLKKENVNNELFMKYNFGFMKDIDTIDKFKDYIKTSSYWADTWAISTLEHKLNLKLIIFSEESYNDNSYDSVLNCGELNKNIEASGSFNPNYYIMTTYNGNHYKSIDYKDKKILTYNEIPYDVKMLVVNKCLERNSGVFYIIQDFRNLKSKMGISPDEGKDDVINDENVTMNSDSGKQVMVGNEMY
;
A
#
# COMPACT_ATOMS: atom_id res chain seq x y z
N ASP A 1 -39.03 13.65 -32.79
CA ASP A 1 -38.30 14.70 -32.06
C ASP A 1 -38.05 14.20 -30.65
N ASP A 2 -37.28 13.14 -30.51
CA ASP A 2 -36.79 12.63 -29.22
C ASP A 2 -35.30 12.37 -29.40
N ASP A 3 -34.53 13.29 -28.86
CA ASP A 3 -33.06 13.18 -28.73
C ASP A 3 -32.80 12.32 -27.50
N ASP A 4 -32.46 11.04 -27.68
CA ASP A 4 -31.89 10.16 -26.68
C ASP A 4 -30.41 10.47 -26.58
N ASP A 5 -30.04 11.24 -25.54
CA ASP A 5 -28.66 11.39 -25.08
C ASP A 5 -28.25 10.14 -24.30
N ASP A 6 -27.63 9.18 -24.97
CA ASP A 6 -26.86 8.10 -24.33
C ASP A 6 -25.61 8.72 -23.68
N GLU A 7 -25.68 8.96 -22.37
CA GLU A 7 -24.51 9.22 -21.55
C GLU A 7 -23.72 7.90 -21.39
N ASP A 8 -22.68 7.74 -22.23
CA ASP A 8 -21.63 6.76 -22.02
C ASP A 8 -20.95 7.07 -20.68
N GLU A 9 -21.22 6.26 -19.65
CA GLU A 9 -20.43 6.24 -18.41
C GLU A 9 -19.01 5.79 -18.77
N ASP A 10 -18.11 6.76 -18.91
CA ASP A 10 -16.67 6.55 -19.02
C ASP A 10 -16.17 5.78 -17.78
N GLU A 11 -15.90 4.49 -17.91
CA GLU A 11 -15.12 3.71 -16.97
C GLU A 11 -13.78 4.43 -16.74
N LYS A 12 -13.57 4.93 -15.53
CA LYS A 12 -12.29 5.52 -15.14
C LYS A 12 -11.20 4.47 -15.32
N PRO A 13 -10.15 4.75 -16.10
CA PRO A 13 -9.06 3.80 -16.25
C PRO A 13 -8.47 3.49 -14.88
N LYS A 14 -8.34 2.19 -14.56
CA LYS A 14 -7.62 1.72 -13.38
C LYS A 14 -6.28 2.44 -13.31
N SER A 15 -5.93 2.94 -12.14
CA SER A 15 -4.67 3.67 -11.98
C SER A 15 -3.51 2.72 -12.31
N LEU A 16 -2.43 3.22 -12.90
CA LEU A 16 -1.21 2.45 -13.15
C LEU A 16 -0.67 1.78 -11.86
N ILE A 17 -1.01 2.34 -10.71
CA ILE A 17 -0.72 1.80 -9.39
C ILE A 17 -1.45 0.48 -9.18
N ASP A 18 -2.75 0.38 -9.50
CA ASP A 18 -3.52 -0.85 -9.34
C ASP A 18 -2.99 -1.96 -10.26
N THR A 19 -2.56 -1.61 -11.47
CA THR A 19 -1.97 -2.56 -12.43
C THR A 19 -0.57 -3.02 -12.01
N LEU A 20 0.21 -2.19 -11.35
CA LEU A 20 1.55 -2.52 -10.84
C LEU A 20 1.49 -3.44 -9.61
N PHE A 21 0.49 -3.28 -8.75
CA PHE A 21 0.27 -4.19 -7.62
C PHE A 21 -0.13 -5.59 -8.09
N ASP A 22 -0.89 -5.72 -9.20
CA ASP A 22 -1.20 -7.01 -9.82
C ASP A 22 0.02 -7.69 -10.46
N VAL A 23 1.02 -6.91 -10.91
CA VAL A 23 2.27 -7.44 -11.52
C VAL A 23 3.29 -7.90 -10.46
N ILE A 24 3.25 -7.35 -9.24
CA ILE A 24 4.12 -7.76 -8.14
C ILE A 24 3.55 -8.96 -7.39
N SER A 25 2.27 -9.30 -7.60
CA SER A 25 1.66 -10.53 -7.09
C SER A 25 2.07 -11.73 -7.96
N PRO A 26 2.56 -12.84 -7.37
CA PRO A 26 3.09 -13.96 -8.15
C PRO A 26 1.98 -14.65 -8.95
N THR A 27 2.13 -14.67 -10.27
CA THR A 27 1.40 -15.61 -11.13
C THR A 27 1.70 -17.05 -10.68
N LYS A 28 0.65 -17.81 -10.38
CA LYS A 28 0.75 -19.26 -10.11
C LYS A 28 1.45 -19.94 -11.28
N THR A 29 2.68 -20.37 -11.10
CA THR A 29 3.29 -21.41 -11.90
C THR A 29 3.14 -22.71 -11.12
N GLU A 30 2.37 -23.64 -11.69
CA GLU A 30 2.37 -25.04 -11.27
C GLU A 30 3.76 -25.59 -11.54
N ASP A 31 4.46 -26.00 -10.49
CA ASP A 31 5.52 -26.97 -10.63
C ASP A 31 5.56 -27.92 -9.44
N THR A 32 5.29 -29.16 -9.80
CA THR A 32 5.52 -30.36 -9.02
C THR A 32 6.99 -30.53 -8.72
N ASN A 33 7.39 -30.51 -7.42
CA ASN A 33 8.29 -31.54 -6.92
C ASN A 33 8.36 -31.52 -5.38
N ASN A 34 8.02 -32.68 -4.81
CA ASN A 34 8.18 -33.01 -3.42
C ASN A 34 9.68 -33.03 -3.03
N GLU A 35 10.08 -32.13 -2.15
CA GLU A 35 11.11 -32.43 -1.17
C GLU A 35 10.67 -31.89 0.18
N LYS A 36 10.46 -32.81 1.12
CA LYS A 36 10.17 -32.51 2.51
C LYS A 36 11.43 -31.99 3.17
N ASP A 37 11.65 -30.66 3.07
CA ASP A 37 12.61 -30.02 3.95
C ASP A 37 11.97 -29.80 5.32
N LYS A 38 12.61 -30.38 6.30
CA LYS A 38 12.26 -30.30 7.72
C LYS A 38 12.27 -28.84 8.14
N LEU A 39 11.10 -28.36 8.56
CA LEU A 39 10.97 -27.09 9.28
C LEU A 39 11.93 -27.09 10.48
N VAL A 40 13.01 -26.35 10.35
CA VAL A 40 13.88 -26.02 11.47
C VAL A 40 13.12 -24.95 12.29
N PRO A 41 12.92 -25.14 13.59
CA PRO A 41 12.31 -24.14 14.43
C PRO A 41 13.13 -22.84 14.34
N ILE A 42 12.49 -21.72 14.04
CA ILE A 42 13.11 -20.40 14.06
C ILE A 42 13.45 -20.12 15.52
N GLU A 43 14.65 -20.49 15.94
CA GLU A 43 15.19 -20.04 17.23
C GLU A 43 15.24 -18.51 17.22
N ASN A 44 14.67 -17.92 18.26
CA ASN A 44 14.59 -16.48 18.53
C ASN A 44 15.97 -15.80 18.49
N LYS A 45 16.48 -15.48 17.29
CA LYS A 45 17.65 -14.59 17.13
C LYS A 45 17.34 -13.12 17.43
N ALA A 46 16.09 -12.79 17.76
CA ALA A 46 15.68 -11.43 18.07
C ALA A 46 16.27 -10.86 19.37
N SER A 47 16.76 -11.72 20.29
CA SER A 47 17.32 -11.28 21.56
C SER A 47 18.67 -10.55 21.43
N SER A 48 19.43 -10.79 20.36
CA SER A 48 20.72 -10.12 20.10
C SER A 48 20.60 -8.85 19.26
N PHE A 49 19.44 -8.61 18.63
CA PHE A 49 19.20 -7.44 17.78
C PHE A 49 18.92 -6.17 18.60
N PHE A 50 18.20 -6.31 19.70
CA PHE A 50 17.90 -5.24 20.62
C PHE A 50 18.85 -5.22 21.81
N ASP A 51 19.33 -4.03 22.16
CA ASP A 51 20.04 -3.76 23.39
C ASP A 51 18.97 -3.47 24.47
N ASN A 52 18.80 -4.40 25.44
CA ASN A 52 17.77 -4.27 26.47
C ASN A 52 18.21 -3.29 27.56
N ASP A 53 17.37 -2.28 27.84
CA ASP A 53 17.53 -1.36 28.96
C ASP A 53 16.73 -1.87 30.17
N ALA A 54 17.45 -2.57 31.07
CA ALA A 54 16.85 -3.12 32.28
C ALA A 54 16.35 -2.03 33.29
N ASN A 55 16.78 -0.80 33.11
CA ASN A 55 16.40 0.33 34.01
C ASN A 55 15.27 1.18 33.43
N LYS A 56 14.78 0.86 32.23
CA LYS A 56 13.69 1.59 31.60
C LYS A 56 12.38 1.38 32.38
N SER A 57 11.79 2.49 32.80
CA SER A 57 10.40 2.45 33.30
C SER A 57 9.47 2.13 32.11
N LEU A 58 8.84 0.97 32.15
CA LEU A 58 7.90 0.57 31.11
C LEU A 58 6.59 1.36 31.23
N PRO A 59 5.96 1.70 30.12
CA PRO A 59 4.63 2.31 30.15
C PRO A 59 3.61 1.35 30.78
N ALA A 60 2.58 1.91 31.41
CA ALA A 60 1.49 1.12 31.96
C ALA A 60 0.81 0.29 30.87
N ILE A 61 0.40 -0.93 31.21
CA ILE A 61 -0.42 -1.76 30.33
C ILE A 61 -1.81 -1.12 30.24
N LEU A 62 -2.30 -0.90 29.04
CA LEU A 62 -3.66 -0.42 28.83
C LEU A 62 -4.65 -1.59 28.99
N GLU A 63 -5.78 -1.31 29.63
CA GLU A 63 -6.88 -2.27 29.69
C GLU A 63 -7.47 -2.47 28.29
N GLU A 64 -7.93 -3.68 28.01
CA GLU A 64 -8.61 -3.98 26.75
C GLU A 64 -9.94 -3.21 26.68
N GLU A 65 -10.12 -2.43 25.63
CA GLU A 65 -11.35 -1.68 25.40
C GLU A 65 -12.47 -2.60 24.92
N THR A 66 -13.64 -2.37 25.49
CA THR A 66 -14.89 -3.01 25.06
C THR A 66 -15.60 -2.14 24.02
N MET A 67 -16.64 -2.70 23.38
CA MET A 67 -17.53 -1.94 22.52
C MET A 67 -18.19 -0.77 23.27
N GLU A 68 -18.58 -0.99 24.50
CA GLU A 68 -19.22 0.02 25.36
C GLU A 68 -18.26 1.18 25.65
N ASP A 69 -16.99 0.89 25.89
CA ASP A 69 -15.95 1.91 26.08
C ASP A 69 -15.78 2.75 24.82
N ALA A 70 -15.68 2.11 23.66
CA ALA A 70 -15.53 2.80 22.38
C ALA A 70 -16.75 3.68 22.07
N VAL A 71 -17.96 3.20 22.30
CA VAL A 71 -19.19 4.00 22.14
C VAL A 71 -19.18 5.22 23.07
N LYS A 72 -18.78 5.05 24.32
CA LYS A 72 -18.68 6.15 25.30
C LYS A 72 -17.66 7.18 24.84
N ILE A 73 -16.45 6.75 24.47
CA ILE A 73 -15.37 7.63 24.00
C ILE A 73 -15.86 8.45 22.78
N ARG A 74 -16.53 7.78 21.84
CA ARG A 74 -17.06 8.41 20.64
C ARG A 74 -18.13 9.45 20.93
N ASN A 75 -19.05 9.15 21.87
CA ASN A 75 -20.11 10.08 22.28
C ASN A 75 -19.57 11.28 23.05
N ASP A 76 -18.48 11.10 23.79
CA ASP A 76 -17.82 12.16 24.56
C ASP A 76 -16.90 13.02 23.68
N PHE A 77 -16.57 12.58 22.46
CA PHE A 77 -15.68 13.28 21.52
C PHE A 77 -16.27 14.63 21.12
N LYS A 78 -15.43 15.66 21.21
CA LYS A 78 -15.76 17.01 20.76
C LYS A 78 -14.83 17.41 19.62
N SER A 79 -15.39 17.58 18.42
CA SER A 79 -14.63 18.01 17.27
C SER A 79 -13.90 19.33 17.55
N SER A 80 -12.60 19.35 17.30
CA SER A 80 -11.76 20.56 17.39
C SER A 80 -11.15 20.84 16.00
N SER A 81 -11.20 22.08 15.57
CA SER A 81 -10.60 22.51 14.30
C SER A 81 -9.06 22.52 14.31
N THR A 82 -8.44 22.29 15.46
CA THR A 82 -6.97 22.37 15.65
C THR A 82 -6.34 21.03 16.11
N GLY A 83 -7.13 19.95 16.13
CA GLY A 83 -6.66 18.63 16.54
C GLY A 83 -6.03 17.83 15.40
N ASP A 84 -5.30 16.78 15.76
CA ASP A 84 -4.80 15.79 14.80
C ASP A 84 -5.98 15.19 14.02
N TRP A 85 -5.82 15.04 12.71
CA TRP A 85 -6.86 14.52 11.82
C TRP A 85 -7.38 13.14 12.23
N ILE A 86 -6.51 12.29 12.79
CA ILE A 86 -6.85 10.95 13.25
C ILE A 86 -7.89 10.97 14.38
N LYS A 87 -7.86 11.98 15.25
CA LYS A 87 -8.88 12.16 16.28
C LYS A 87 -10.26 12.39 15.70
N THR A 88 -10.33 13.21 14.64
CA THR A 88 -11.58 13.50 13.94
C THR A 88 -12.08 12.27 13.17
N PHE A 89 -11.19 11.56 12.52
CA PHE A 89 -11.52 10.34 11.77
C PHE A 89 -12.06 9.25 12.70
N MET A 90 -11.37 8.97 13.81
CA MET A 90 -11.75 7.94 14.78
C MET A 90 -12.81 8.41 15.80
N LYS A 91 -13.10 9.72 15.86
CA LYS A 91 -13.95 10.36 16.89
C LYS A 91 -13.49 10.02 18.31
N ASN A 92 -12.18 10.18 18.55
CA ASN A 92 -11.52 9.76 19.78
C ASN A 92 -10.33 10.68 20.10
N ASP A 93 -10.37 11.36 21.25
CA ASP A 93 -9.35 12.32 21.67
C ASP A 93 -8.06 11.67 22.22
N ASN A 94 -8.07 10.36 22.43
CA ASN A 94 -6.91 9.63 22.98
C ASN A 94 -5.78 9.41 21.98
N TYR A 95 -6.00 9.71 20.69
CA TYR A 95 -4.97 9.65 19.67
C TYR A 95 -4.12 10.91 19.63
N LYS A 96 -2.86 10.75 19.28
CA LYS A 96 -1.92 11.86 19.06
C LYS A 96 -0.96 11.51 17.93
N ILE A 97 -0.71 12.46 17.03
CA ILE A 97 0.33 12.31 16.01
C ILE A 97 1.62 12.91 16.54
N SER A 98 2.68 12.10 16.57
CA SER A 98 4.03 12.51 16.92
C SER A 98 4.91 12.49 15.67
N ASP A 99 5.40 13.67 15.28
CA ASP A 99 6.25 13.86 14.11
C ASP A 99 7.70 13.48 14.39
N ASN A 100 8.49 13.29 13.33
CA ASN A 100 9.92 13.03 13.41
C ASN A 100 10.67 13.70 12.24
N ASP A 101 11.99 13.88 12.37
CA ASP A 101 12.83 14.62 11.41
C ASP A 101 13.33 13.77 10.24
N GLY A 102 12.83 12.57 10.08
CA GLY A 102 13.45 11.57 9.24
C GLY A 102 13.10 11.62 7.76
N SER A 103 13.80 12.41 6.99
CA SER A 103 13.78 12.30 5.54
C SER A 103 14.37 10.95 5.11
N GLY A 104 13.54 9.99 4.69
CA GLY A 104 13.95 8.63 4.31
C GLY A 104 14.12 7.65 5.47
N ASP A 105 14.37 8.14 6.68
CA ASP A 105 14.47 7.33 7.90
C ASP A 105 13.16 7.30 8.71
N CYS A 106 12.13 8.04 8.29
CA CYS A 106 10.93 8.30 9.09
C CYS A 106 10.26 7.02 9.64
N LEU A 107 10.05 5.98 8.81
CA LEU A 107 9.49 4.72 9.28
C LEU A 107 10.42 3.98 10.25
N PHE A 108 11.73 4.00 9.98
CA PHE A 108 12.72 3.38 10.86
C PHE A 108 12.78 4.09 12.22
N ILE A 109 12.59 5.42 12.24
CA ILE A 109 12.46 6.21 13.47
C ILE A 109 11.22 5.80 14.25
N VAL A 110 10.05 5.71 13.59
CA VAL A 110 8.80 5.25 14.23
C VAL A 110 9.00 3.90 14.91
N ILE A 111 9.60 2.92 14.22
CA ILE A 111 9.87 1.59 14.77
C ILE A 111 10.87 1.66 15.92
N ARG A 112 12.01 2.35 15.76
CA ARG A 112 13.04 2.51 16.78
C ARG A 112 12.47 3.10 18.07
N ASP A 113 11.73 4.19 17.96
CA ASP A 113 11.22 4.94 19.11
C ASP A 113 10.11 4.17 19.82
N ALA A 114 9.29 3.42 19.10
CA ALA A 114 8.31 2.53 19.67
C ALA A 114 8.94 1.39 20.49
N TYR A 115 9.98 0.74 19.96
CA TYR A 115 10.68 -0.29 20.72
C TYR A 115 11.48 0.27 21.89
N ALA A 116 12.07 1.47 21.77
CA ALA A 116 12.75 2.14 22.86
C ALA A 116 11.81 2.45 24.04
N GLU A 117 10.50 2.65 23.79
CA GLU A 117 9.51 2.86 24.85
C GLU A 117 9.40 1.66 25.80
N ILE A 118 9.58 0.45 25.27
CA ILE A 118 9.55 -0.80 26.06
C ILE A 118 10.94 -1.32 26.43
N GLY A 119 11.97 -0.45 26.41
CA GLY A 119 13.33 -0.79 26.81
C GLY A 119 14.09 -1.68 25.83
N LYS A 120 13.61 -1.82 24.59
CA LYS A 120 14.29 -2.54 23.51
C LYS A 120 14.95 -1.53 22.56
N ASN A 121 16.21 -1.21 22.80
CA ASN A 121 16.92 -0.22 22.03
C ASN A 121 17.49 -0.82 20.73
N THR A 122 17.33 -0.11 19.63
CA THR A 122 17.98 -0.42 18.36
C THR A 122 18.39 0.88 17.67
N THR A 123 19.06 0.79 16.52
CA THR A 123 19.47 1.95 15.75
C THR A 123 18.96 1.83 14.31
N ILE A 124 18.81 2.97 13.62
CA ILE A 124 18.41 2.99 12.22
C ILE A 124 19.38 2.17 11.35
N PRO A 125 20.72 2.31 11.50
CA PRO A 125 21.65 1.44 10.75
C PRO A 125 21.43 -0.05 10.99
N LYS A 126 21.15 -0.52 12.23
CA LYS A 126 20.84 -1.93 12.50
C LYS A 126 19.56 -2.39 11.78
N LEU A 127 18.51 -1.56 11.78
CA LEU A 127 17.25 -1.85 11.08
C LEU A 127 17.46 -1.95 9.56
N ARG A 128 18.22 -1.01 8.98
CA ARG A 128 18.55 -1.01 7.55
C ARG A 128 19.46 -2.16 7.16
N GLU A 129 20.43 -2.52 7.99
CA GLU A 129 21.29 -3.68 7.77
C GLU A 129 20.50 -4.97 7.80
N MET A 130 19.58 -5.13 8.75
CA MET A 130 18.67 -6.28 8.80
C MET A 130 17.85 -6.37 7.52
N LEU A 131 17.25 -5.28 7.06
CA LEU A 131 16.48 -5.23 5.82
C LEU A 131 17.35 -5.57 4.59
N SER A 132 18.55 -4.99 4.51
CA SER A 132 19.52 -5.26 3.44
C SER A 132 19.91 -6.75 3.37
N ASN A 133 20.04 -7.42 4.51
CA ASN A 133 20.37 -8.85 4.58
C ASN A 133 19.22 -9.76 4.12
N GLU A 134 17.97 -9.28 4.16
CA GLU A 134 16.79 -10.02 3.67
C GLU A 134 16.56 -9.86 2.16
N LEU A 135 17.32 -8.98 1.49
CA LEU A 135 17.19 -8.80 0.05
C LEU A 135 17.67 -10.06 -0.68
N THR A 136 16.77 -10.70 -1.41
CA THR A 136 17.04 -11.84 -2.28
C THR A 136 17.24 -11.43 -3.73
N ASP A 137 17.84 -12.31 -4.54
CA ASP A 137 17.95 -12.10 -5.99
C ASP A 137 16.58 -11.92 -6.65
N GLU A 138 15.57 -12.67 -6.21
CA GLU A 138 14.22 -12.55 -6.73
C GLU A 138 13.63 -11.15 -6.50
N VAL A 139 13.74 -10.63 -5.27
CA VAL A 139 13.27 -9.27 -4.95
C VAL A 139 14.03 -8.23 -5.76
N PHE A 140 15.36 -8.36 -5.84
CA PHE A 140 16.17 -7.46 -6.66
C PHE A 140 15.74 -7.48 -8.13
N GLN A 141 15.54 -8.67 -8.72
CA GLN A 141 15.12 -8.80 -10.11
C GLN A 141 13.73 -8.19 -10.35
N ASN A 142 12.81 -8.32 -9.40
CA ASN A 142 11.49 -7.69 -9.52
C ASN A 142 11.61 -6.17 -9.65
N TYR A 143 12.36 -5.50 -8.76
CA TYR A 143 12.61 -4.06 -8.87
C TYR A 143 13.29 -3.68 -10.18
N ARG A 144 14.30 -4.48 -10.58
CA ARG A 144 15.07 -4.23 -11.80
C ARG A 144 14.20 -4.38 -13.04
N ASN A 145 13.39 -5.41 -13.12
CA ASN A 145 12.50 -5.66 -14.26
C ASN A 145 11.46 -4.55 -14.40
N VAL A 146 10.79 -4.16 -13.29
CA VAL A 146 9.83 -3.04 -13.32
C VAL A 146 10.47 -1.77 -13.86
N TYR A 147 11.68 -1.43 -13.36
CA TYR A 147 12.41 -0.27 -13.86
C TYR A 147 12.71 -0.36 -15.37
N LEU A 148 13.24 -1.51 -15.84
CA LEU A 148 13.59 -1.71 -17.23
C LEU A 148 12.35 -1.70 -18.15
N ASP A 149 11.26 -2.29 -17.72
CA ASP A 149 10.00 -2.31 -18.49
C ASP A 149 9.44 -0.90 -18.65
N MET A 150 9.46 -0.10 -17.59
CA MET A 150 9.03 1.30 -17.65
C MET A 150 9.96 2.14 -18.55
N ASP A 151 11.27 1.98 -18.45
CA ASP A 151 12.24 2.68 -19.30
C ASP A 151 12.01 2.33 -20.77
N ASN A 152 11.81 1.04 -21.08
CA ASN A 152 11.47 0.58 -22.42
C ASN A 152 10.15 1.18 -22.93
N GLN A 153 9.10 1.24 -22.10
CA GLN A 153 7.82 1.86 -22.47
C GLN A 153 7.97 3.34 -22.81
N LEU A 154 8.78 4.09 -22.06
CA LEU A 154 9.06 5.49 -22.34
C LEU A 154 9.75 5.67 -23.69
N VAL A 155 10.73 4.80 -23.99
CA VAL A 155 11.44 4.78 -25.28
C VAL A 155 10.48 4.45 -26.44
N GLU A 156 9.63 3.42 -26.30
CA GLU A 156 8.68 3.02 -27.35
C GLU A 156 7.62 4.10 -27.58
N THR A 157 7.06 4.69 -26.50
CA THR A 157 6.12 5.80 -26.61
C THR A 157 6.73 6.99 -27.34
N SER A 158 7.98 7.31 -27.05
CA SER A 158 8.71 8.37 -27.75
C SER A 158 8.86 8.08 -29.26
N LYS A 159 9.15 6.83 -29.65
CA LYS A 159 9.20 6.40 -31.06
C LYS A 159 7.84 6.53 -31.76
N ILE A 160 6.75 6.16 -31.07
CA ILE A 160 5.38 6.30 -31.59
C ILE A 160 5.05 7.79 -31.80
N ILE A 161 5.38 8.64 -30.84
CA ILE A 161 5.21 10.10 -30.96
C ILE A 161 5.96 10.64 -32.20
N ASP A 162 7.20 10.24 -32.40
CA ASP A 162 8.00 10.69 -33.55
C ASP A 162 7.48 10.17 -34.88
N THR A 163 6.95 8.95 -34.92
CA THR A 163 6.28 8.39 -36.09
C THR A 163 5.03 9.21 -36.46
N ASN A 164 4.19 9.54 -35.47
CA ASN A 164 3.02 10.38 -35.67
C ASN A 164 3.39 11.79 -36.13
N LYS A 165 4.47 12.40 -35.59
CA LYS A 165 4.98 13.70 -36.05
C LYS A 165 5.44 13.66 -37.53
N LYS A 166 6.13 12.56 -37.96
CA LYS A 166 6.53 12.36 -39.36
C LYS A 166 5.31 12.23 -40.25
N ALA A 167 4.29 11.47 -39.85
CA ALA A 167 3.04 11.33 -40.60
C ALA A 167 2.33 12.70 -40.75
N LEU A 168 2.22 13.48 -39.67
CA LEU A 168 1.67 14.84 -39.74
C LEU A 168 2.41 15.74 -40.70
N LYS A 169 3.74 15.68 -40.70
CA LYS A 169 4.56 16.47 -41.67
C LYS A 169 4.24 16.09 -43.12
N GLN A 170 4.10 14.79 -43.40
CA GLN A 170 3.75 14.32 -44.74
C GLN A 170 2.31 14.74 -45.13
N LEU A 171 1.34 14.58 -44.23
CA LEU A 171 -0.03 15.02 -44.48
C LEU A 171 -0.11 16.54 -44.75
N LYS A 172 0.68 17.34 -44.04
CA LYS A 172 0.78 18.80 -44.30
C LYS A 172 1.30 19.10 -45.69
N ILE A 173 2.33 18.36 -46.15
CA ILE A 173 2.87 18.51 -47.50
C ILE A 173 1.82 18.13 -48.54
N SER A 174 1.12 17.01 -48.34
CA SER A 174 0.03 16.55 -49.22
C SER A 174 -1.10 17.55 -49.28
N ASN A 175 -1.52 18.12 -48.16
CA ASN A 175 -2.60 19.12 -48.10
C ASN A 175 -2.28 20.43 -48.83
N ASN A 176 -0.99 20.76 -48.97
CA ASN A 176 -0.55 21.98 -49.68
C ASN A 176 -0.49 21.80 -51.18
N ASN A 177 -0.78 20.61 -51.71
CA ASN A 177 -0.84 20.37 -53.15
C ASN A 177 -2.08 21.03 -53.75
N SER A 178 -1.92 21.87 -54.77
CA SER A 178 -3.02 22.63 -55.39
C SER A 178 -4.03 21.76 -56.16
N ASN A 179 -3.65 20.52 -56.52
CA ASN A 179 -4.46 19.64 -57.37
C ASN A 179 -5.27 18.60 -56.57
N ILE A 180 -5.42 18.77 -55.27
CA ILE A 180 -6.16 17.85 -54.39
C ILE A 180 -7.68 18.11 -54.50
N SER A 181 -8.49 17.04 -54.57
CA SER A 181 -9.95 17.11 -54.47
C SER A 181 -10.39 17.58 -53.05
N ARG A 182 -11.64 18.04 -52.97
CA ARG A 182 -12.21 18.46 -51.67
C ARG A 182 -12.29 17.28 -50.72
N ASP A 183 -12.70 16.11 -51.18
CA ASP A 183 -12.88 14.89 -50.39
C ASP A 183 -11.52 14.34 -49.89
N ASP A 184 -10.49 14.40 -50.75
CA ASP A 184 -9.11 14.01 -50.33
C ASP A 184 -8.59 14.96 -49.27
N ARG A 185 -8.85 16.26 -49.39
CA ARG A 185 -8.47 17.26 -48.37
C ARG A 185 -9.14 17.01 -47.04
N GLU A 186 -10.43 16.69 -47.04
CA GLU A 186 -11.18 16.37 -45.83
C GLU A 186 -10.60 15.10 -45.15
N THR A 187 -10.30 14.09 -45.94
CA THR A 187 -9.64 12.86 -45.47
C THR A 187 -8.27 13.13 -44.84
N ILE A 188 -7.44 13.96 -45.48
CA ILE A 188 -6.13 14.37 -44.96
C ILE A 188 -6.29 15.11 -43.62
N LEU A 189 -7.26 16.04 -43.52
CA LEU A 189 -7.51 16.79 -42.29
C LEU A 189 -7.97 15.88 -41.16
N LYS A 190 -8.84 14.89 -41.44
CA LYS A 190 -9.28 13.88 -40.46
C LYS A 190 -8.10 13.05 -39.95
N GLN A 191 -7.25 12.57 -40.85
CA GLN A 191 -6.05 11.82 -40.46
C GLN A 191 -5.06 12.69 -39.66
N ALA A 192 -4.86 13.94 -40.05
CA ALA A 192 -4.01 14.87 -39.34
C ALA A 192 -4.50 15.15 -37.91
N ARG A 193 -5.82 15.31 -37.71
CA ARG A 193 -6.41 15.43 -36.37
C ARG A 193 -6.13 14.19 -35.53
N LYS A 194 -6.39 12.99 -36.06
CA LYS A 194 -6.11 11.73 -35.35
C LYS A 194 -4.66 11.63 -34.88
N HIS A 195 -3.68 11.92 -35.76
CA HIS A 195 -2.27 11.92 -35.36
C HIS A 195 -1.95 13.01 -34.33
N SER A 196 -2.53 14.21 -34.46
CA SER A 196 -2.33 15.30 -33.50
C SER A 196 -2.86 14.94 -32.11
N ASP A 197 -4.06 14.38 -32.04
CA ASP A 197 -4.69 14.01 -30.78
C ASP A 197 -3.93 12.85 -30.11
N ASN A 198 -3.51 11.86 -30.90
CA ASN A 198 -2.65 10.78 -30.42
C ASN A 198 -1.31 11.31 -29.84
N ILE A 199 -0.66 12.27 -30.51
CA ILE A 199 0.56 12.89 -29.96
C ILE A 199 0.29 13.60 -28.64
N LYS A 200 -0.81 14.33 -28.51
CA LYS A 200 -1.17 15.03 -27.26
C LYS A 200 -1.39 14.04 -26.13
N TYR A 201 -2.16 12.99 -26.37
CA TYR A 201 -2.43 11.92 -25.42
C TYR A 201 -1.13 11.25 -24.96
N LEU A 202 -0.35 10.71 -25.90
CA LEU A 202 0.90 10.01 -25.60
C LEU A 202 1.94 10.88 -24.89
N LYS A 203 2.02 12.17 -25.21
CA LYS A 203 2.90 13.09 -24.48
C LYS A 203 2.47 13.26 -23.02
N LYS A 204 1.16 13.37 -22.75
CA LYS A 204 0.65 13.49 -21.38
C LYS A 204 0.95 12.22 -20.60
N GLU A 205 0.70 11.06 -21.19
CA GLU A 205 1.04 9.76 -20.56
C GLU A 205 2.53 9.64 -20.30
N ASN A 206 3.36 9.97 -21.30
CA ASN A 206 4.81 9.85 -21.17
C ASN A 206 5.36 10.70 -20.01
N VAL A 207 4.84 11.93 -19.84
CA VAL A 207 5.22 12.80 -18.71
C VAL A 207 4.81 12.16 -17.38
N ASN A 208 3.60 11.62 -17.28
CA ASN A 208 3.13 10.98 -16.06
C ASN A 208 3.97 9.74 -15.72
N ASN A 209 4.24 8.90 -16.71
CA ASN A 209 5.05 7.69 -16.55
C ASN A 209 6.51 8.02 -16.19
N GLU A 210 7.09 9.06 -16.81
CA GLU A 210 8.44 9.54 -16.47
C GLU A 210 8.52 10.04 -15.02
N LEU A 211 7.53 10.82 -14.57
CA LEU A 211 7.45 11.27 -13.19
C LEU A 211 7.27 10.09 -12.23
N PHE A 212 6.37 9.17 -12.53
CA PHE A 212 6.14 8.00 -11.71
C PHE A 212 7.41 7.14 -11.59
N MET A 213 8.07 6.83 -12.71
CA MET A 213 9.34 6.09 -12.72
C MET A 213 10.41 6.82 -11.92
N LYS A 214 10.54 8.13 -12.10
CA LYS A 214 11.53 8.94 -11.39
C LYS A 214 11.34 8.89 -9.87
N TYR A 215 10.11 9.01 -9.39
CA TYR A 215 9.84 9.07 -7.94
C TYR A 215 9.88 7.69 -7.29
N ASN A 216 9.42 6.65 -7.96
CA ASN A 216 9.28 5.32 -7.34
C ASN A 216 10.44 4.37 -7.65
N PHE A 217 11.04 4.46 -8.83
CA PHE A 217 12.07 3.53 -9.30
C PHE A 217 13.34 4.20 -9.83
N GLY A 218 13.42 5.53 -9.77
CA GLY A 218 14.56 6.28 -10.31
C GLY A 218 15.90 5.90 -9.69
N PHE A 219 15.90 5.41 -8.44
CA PHE A 219 17.08 4.89 -7.77
C PHE A 219 17.66 3.65 -8.46
N MET A 220 16.83 2.83 -9.16
CA MET A 220 17.28 1.63 -9.87
C MET A 220 18.11 1.93 -11.13
N LYS A 221 18.18 3.18 -11.56
CA LYS A 221 18.96 3.57 -12.76
C LYS A 221 20.40 3.11 -12.69
N ASP A 222 21.06 3.32 -11.55
CA ASP A 222 22.48 3.01 -11.34
C ASP A 222 22.70 1.74 -10.50
N ILE A 223 21.61 1.03 -10.15
CA ILE A 223 21.62 -0.20 -9.37
C ILE A 223 21.43 -1.38 -10.32
N ASP A 224 22.55 -1.97 -10.78
CA ASP A 224 22.60 -3.08 -11.73
C ASP A 224 22.95 -4.42 -11.06
N THR A 225 23.29 -4.42 -9.78
CA THR A 225 23.62 -5.63 -9.00
C THR A 225 22.91 -5.62 -7.65
N ILE A 226 22.66 -6.83 -7.11
CA ILE A 226 22.07 -7.00 -5.78
C ILE A 226 22.91 -6.32 -4.68
N ASP A 227 24.24 -6.35 -4.79
CA ASP A 227 25.13 -5.73 -3.79
C ASP A 227 24.97 -4.22 -3.76
N LYS A 228 24.86 -3.57 -4.92
CA LYS A 228 24.54 -2.14 -4.99
C LYS A 228 23.19 -1.82 -4.37
N PHE A 229 22.19 -2.68 -4.55
CA PHE A 229 20.89 -2.47 -3.93
C PHE A 229 20.95 -2.66 -2.41
N LYS A 230 21.68 -3.67 -1.94
CA LYS A 230 21.94 -3.86 -0.49
C LYS A 230 22.61 -2.65 0.13
N ASP A 231 23.58 -2.06 -0.56
CA ASP A 231 24.26 -0.86 -0.07
C ASP A 231 23.33 0.37 -0.11
N TYR A 232 22.49 0.48 -1.14
CA TYR A 232 21.49 1.57 -1.23
C TYR A 232 20.47 1.51 -0.08
N ILE A 233 19.97 0.32 0.27
CA ILE A 233 19.03 0.11 1.40
C ILE A 233 19.62 0.62 2.73
N LYS A 234 20.94 0.53 2.92
CA LYS A 234 21.63 1.00 4.13
C LYS A 234 21.69 2.53 4.25
N THR A 235 21.38 3.25 3.17
CA THR A 235 21.39 4.73 3.15
C THR A 235 20.02 5.32 3.45
N SER A 236 19.99 6.58 3.91
CA SER A 236 18.74 7.34 4.10
C SER A 236 18.05 7.73 2.78
N SER A 237 18.70 7.49 1.64
CA SER A 237 18.10 7.72 0.32
C SER A 237 17.09 6.63 -0.06
N TYR A 238 17.17 5.44 0.55
CA TYR A 238 16.18 4.39 0.39
C TYR A 238 15.00 4.65 1.34
N TRP A 239 13.83 4.78 0.78
CA TRP A 239 12.57 4.95 1.49
C TRP A 239 11.86 3.60 1.60
N ALA A 240 11.36 3.30 2.80
CA ALA A 240 10.69 2.02 3.04
C ALA A 240 9.38 1.95 2.26
N ASP A 241 9.32 1.00 1.36
CA ASP A 241 8.16 0.62 0.56
C ASP A 241 7.44 -0.61 1.15
N THR A 242 6.48 -1.17 0.42
CA THR A 242 5.67 -2.32 0.86
C THR A 242 6.51 -3.56 1.15
N TRP A 243 7.55 -3.86 0.34
CA TRP A 243 8.47 -4.95 0.62
C TRP A 243 9.24 -4.72 1.92
N ALA A 244 9.77 -3.52 2.11
CA ALA A 244 10.49 -3.17 3.33
C ALA A 244 9.60 -3.29 4.57
N ILE A 245 8.37 -2.76 4.50
CA ILE A 245 7.37 -2.83 5.56
C ILE A 245 7.10 -4.29 5.94
N SER A 246 6.67 -5.10 4.98
CA SER A 246 6.31 -6.52 5.23
C SER A 246 7.50 -7.35 5.73
N THR A 247 8.72 -7.03 5.28
CA THR A 247 9.95 -7.67 5.74
C THR A 247 10.28 -7.28 7.17
N LEU A 248 10.18 -6.00 7.52
CA LEU A 248 10.38 -5.52 8.90
C LEU A 248 9.33 -6.12 9.85
N GLU A 249 8.07 -6.18 9.42
CA GLU A 249 6.99 -6.81 10.18
C GLU A 249 7.31 -8.27 10.51
N HIS A 250 7.72 -9.04 9.49
CA HIS A 250 8.10 -10.43 9.66
C HIS A 250 9.30 -10.60 10.60
N LYS A 251 10.39 -9.86 10.38
CA LYS A 251 11.65 -10.00 11.12
C LYS A 251 11.57 -9.55 12.57
N LEU A 252 10.78 -8.52 12.85
CA LEU A 252 10.58 -7.98 14.18
C LEU A 252 9.37 -8.58 14.91
N ASN A 253 8.62 -9.44 14.23
CA ASN A 253 7.35 -9.99 14.71
C ASN A 253 6.41 -8.88 15.23
N LEU A 254 6.24 -7.87 14.41
CA LEU A 254 5.44 -6.69 14.68
C LEU A 254 4.43 -6.46 13.55
N LYS A 255 3.30 -5.82 13.82
CA LYS A 255 2.37 -5.34 12.79
C LYS A 255 2.27 -3.82 12.80
N LEU A 256 2.52 -3.20 11.66
CA LEU A 256 2.27 -1.79 11.43
C LEU A 256 0.81 -1.58 11.02
N ILE A 257 0.10 -0.73 11.73
CA ILE A 257 -1.26 -0.29 11.38
C ILE A 257 -1.10 1.09 10.75
N ILE A 258 -1.22 1.15 9.42
CA ILE A 258 -0.88 2.35 8.65
C ILE A 258 -2.17 3.05 8.21
N PHE A 259 -2.30 4.32 8.54
CA PHE A 259 -3.39 5.19 8.14
C PHE A 259 -2.93 6.21 7.11
N SER A 260 -3.63 6.31 5.98
CA SER A 260 -3.34 7.27 4.91
C SER A 260 -3.95 8.63 5.21
N GLU A 261 -3.12 9.62 5.47
CA GLU A 261 -3.54 11.02 5.61
C GLU A 261 -4.01 11.61 4.28
N GLU A 262 -3.43 11.18 3.14
CA GLU A 262 -3.88 11.58 1.81
C GLU A 262 -5.32 11.13 1.56
N SER A 263 -5.61 9.84 1.80
CA SER A 263 -6.96 9.30 1.61
C SER A 263 -7.99 10.01 2.50
N TYR A 264 -7.61 10.39 3.73
CA TYR A 264 -8.47 11.17 4.60
C TYR A 264 -8.73 12.56 4.02
N ASN A 265 -7.69 13.26 3.54
CA ASN A 265 -7.80 14.60 2.96
C ASN A 265 -8.62 14.60 1.66
N ASP A 266 -8.56 13.51 0.89
CA ASP A 266 -9.32 13.31 -0.34
C ASP A 266 -10.76 12.81 -0.09
N ASN A 267 -11.17 12.69 1.17
CA ASN A 267 -12.44 12.10 1.60
C ASN A 267 -12.66 10.65 1.15
N SER A 268 -11.60 9.95 0.82
CA SER A 268 -11.60 8.52 0.47
C SER A 268 -11.48 7.66 1.73
N TYR A 269 -12.47 7.76 2.63
CA TYR A 269 -12.40 7.17 3.97
C TYR A 269 -12.22 5.65 3.98
N ASP A 270 -12.76 4.96 2.98
CA ASP A 270 -12.56 3.51 2.81
C ASP A 270 -11.10 3.15 2.53
N SER A 271 -10.27 4.10 2.09
CA SER A 271 -8.86 3.90 1.79
C SER A 271 -7.91 4.42 2.87
N VAL A 272 -8.46 4.92 4.00
CA VAL A 272 -7.64 5.46 5.09
C VAL A 272 -6.82 4.38 5.78
N LEU A 273 -7.41 3.23 6.13
CA LEU A 273 -6.63 2.12 6.68
C LEU A 273 -5.95 1.34 5.55
N ASN A 274 -4.65 1.09 5.65
CA ASN A 274 -3.93 0.20 4.75
C ASN A 274 -3.92 -1.22 5.32
N CYS A 275 -4.43 -2.21 4.56
CA CYS A 275 -4.43 -3.60 5.00
C CYS A 275 -3.05 -4.28 4.94
N GLY A 276 -2.05 -3.64 4.32
CA GLY A 276 -0.70 -4.17 4.14
C GLY A 276 -0.63 -5.25 3.07
N GLU A 277 0.57 -5.72 2.82
CA GLU A 277 0.84 -6.82 1.89
C GLU A 277 1.33 -8.06 2.62
N LEU A 278 1.04 -9.22 2.04
CA LEU A 278 1.53 -10.49 2.56
C LEU A 278 3.02 -10.66 2.23
N ASN A 279 3.85 -10.83 3.26
CA ASN A 279 5.22 -11.27 3.07
C ASN A 279 5.23 -12.76 2.70
N LYS A 280 6.04 -13.16 1.69
CA LYS A 280 6.11 -14.55 1.23
C LYS A 280 6.42 -15.56 2.34
N ASN A 281 7.25 -15.19 3.32
CA ASN A 281 7.55 -16.07 4.45
C ASN A 281 6.37 -16.23 5.40
N ILE A 282 5.59 -15.15 5.59
CA ILE A 282 4.36 -15.18 6.37
C ILE A 282 3.29 -16.01 5.64
N GLU A 283 3.14 -15.81 4.33
CA GLU A 283 2.23 -16.56 3.47
C GLU A 283 2.55 -18.08 3.51
N ALA A 284 3.81 -18.44 3.33
CA ALA A 284 4.26 -19.82 3.38
C ALA A 284 4.01 -20.49 4.75
N SER A 285 4.05 -19.71 5.84
CA SER A 285 3.73 -20.23 7.19
C SER A 285 2.24 -20.38 7.45
N GLY A 286 1.39 -19.69 6.68
CA GLY A 286 -0.07 -19.68 6.83
C GLY A 286 -0.58 -19.03 8.12
N SER A 287 0.31 -18.44 8.93
CA SER A 287 -0.04 -17.76 10.18
C SER A 287 0.94 -16.64 10.50
N PHE A 288 0.42 -15.60 11.12
CA PHE A 288 1.22 -14.49 11.64
C PHE A 288 0.68 -14.08 13.00
N ASN A 289 1.53 -14.05 14.03
CA ASN A 289 1.15 -13.69 15.38
C ASN A 289 2.12 -12.62 15.90
N PRO A 290 1.89 -11.34 15.56
CA PRO A 290 2.75 -10.24 15.99
C PRO A 290 2.74 -10.12 17.51
N ASN A 291 3.92 -9.92 18.11
CA ASN A 291 4.02 -9.61 19.54
C ASN A 291 3.54 -8.20 19.84
N TYR A 292 3.72 -7.29 18.87
CA TYR A 292 3.45 -5.87 19.03
C TYR A 292 2.79 -5.28 17.79
N TYR A 293 2.10 -4.16 18.02
CA TYR A 293 1.45 -3.34 17.02
C TYR A 293 1.91 -1.90 17.17
N ILE A 294 2.20 -1.24 16.07
CA ILE A 294 2.58 0.18 16.03
C ILE A 294 1.63 0.87 15.05
N MET A 295 0.96 1.92 15.50
CA MET A 295 0.13 2.74 14.62
C MET A 295 0.97 3.87 14.03
N THR A 296 0.79 4.13 12.73
CA THR A 296 1.51 5.19 12.02
C THR A 296 0.61 5.82 10.96
N THR A 297 0.82 7.09 10.67
CA THR A 297 0.20 7.77 9.52
C THR A 297 1.21 7.97 8.41
N TYR A 298 0.73 7.95 7.17
CA TYR A 298 1.50 8.20 5.96
C TYR A 298 0.80 9.23 5.08
N ASN A 299 1.53 10.24 4.63
CA ASN A 299 1.02 11.34 3.79
C ASN A 299 1.61 11.38 2.38
N GLY A 300 1.99 10.21 1.83
CA GLY A 300 2.59 10.09 0.49
C GLY A 300 4.12 10.14 0.48
N ASN A 301 4.74 10.76 1.48
CA ASN A 301 6.21 10.87 1.56
C ASN A 301 6.78 10.84 2.99
N HIS A 302 5.95 10.71 4.01
CA HIS A 302 6.43 10.78 5.39
C HIS A 302 5.58 9.94 6.34
N TYR A 303 6.24 9.14 7.18
CA TYR A 303 5.64 8.36 8.25
C TYR A 303 5.77 9.09 9.58
N LYS A 304 4.66 9.20 10.33
CA LYS A 304 4.62 9.74 11.68
C LYS A 304 4.01 8.72 12.64
N SER A 305 4.44 8.71 13.90
CA SER A 305 3.82 7.86 14.92
C SER A 305 2.40 8.32 15.24
N ILE A 306 1.50 7.37 15.42
CA ILE A 306 0.21 7.61 16.07
C ILE A 306 0.27 6.96 17.44
N ASP A 307 0.29 7.78 18.48
CA ASP A 307 0.30 7.34 19.86
C ASP A 307 -1.15 7.21 20.35
N TYR A 308 -1.43 6.21 21.16
CA TYR A 308 -2.72 6.03 21.81
C TYR A 308 -2.57 6.03 23.33
N LYS A 309 -3.25 6.96 24.00
CA LYS A 309 -3.07 7.19 25.45
C LYS A 309 -1.59 7.30 25.82
N ASP A 310 -0.86 8.11 25.05
CA ASP A 310 0.59 8.35 25.16
C ASP A 310 1.49 7.10 24.99
N LYS A 311 1.01 6.06 24.33
CA LYS A 311 1.73 4.82 24.09
C LYS A 311 1.94 4.60 22.58
N LYS A 312 3.20 4.28 22.17
CA LYS A 312 3.61 4.10 20.76
C LYS A 312 3.53 2.65 20.30
N ILE A 313 3.74 1.71 21.23
CA ILE A 313 3.79 0.27 20.94
C ILE A 313 2.75 -0.45 21.80
N LEU A 314 1.94 -1.27 21.17
CA LEU A 314 0.78 -1.90 21.78
C LEU A 314 0.87 -3.41 21.64
N THR A 315 0.35 -4.15 22.62
CA THR A 315 -0.03 -5.54 22.43
C THR A 315 -1.42 -5.61 21.76
N TYR A 316 -1.85 -6.79 21.29
CA TYR A 316 -3.17 -6.93 20.68
C TYR A 316 -4.31 -6.41 21.57
N ASN A 317 -4.28 -6.73 22.86
CA ASN A 317 -5.35 -6.31 23.78
C ASN A 317 -5.40 -4.79 23.96
N GLU A 318 -4.26 -4.11 23.81
CA GLU A 318 -4.16 -2.66 23.97
C GLU A 318 -4.54 -1.87 22.70
N ILE A 319 -4.73 -2.55 21.55
CA ILE A 319 -5.23 -1.90 20.34
C ILE A 319 -6.62 -1.33 20.65
N PRO A 320 -6.88 -0.04 20.33
CA PRO A 320 -8.19 0.56 20.50
C PRO A 320 -9.29 -0.24 19.81
N TYR A 321 -10.46 -0.35 20.44
CA TYR A 321 -11.57 -1.14 19.90
C TYR A 321 -12.03 -0.63 18.52
N ASP A 322 -12.05 0.68 18.31
CA ASP A 322 -12.39 1.31 17.04
C ASP A 322 -11.42 0.89 15.90
N VAL A 323 -10.11 0.77 16.19
CA VAL A 323 -9.12 0.26 15.24
C VAL A 323 -9.33 -1.22 14.96
N LYS A 324 -9.59 -2.04 15.99
CA LYS A 324 -9.89 -3.47 15.81
C LYS A 324 -11.09 -3.65 14.87
N MET A 325 -12.15 -2.83 15.04
CA MET A 325 -13.34 -2.87 14.19
C MET A 325 -13.05 -2.43 12.76
N LEU A 326 -12.27 -1.37 12.60
CA LEU A 326 -11.88 -0.91 11.27
C LEU A 326 -11.10 -1.98 10.48
N VAL A 327 -10.18 -2.69 11.16
CA VAL A 327 -9.45 -3.82 10.57
C VAL A 327 -10.39 -4.96 10.19
N VAL A 328 -11.31 -5.35 11.07
CA VAL A 328 -12.28 -6.43 10.79
C VAL A 328 -13.14 -6.08 9.57
N ASN A 329 -13.75 -4.90 9.58
CA ASN A 329 -14.67 -4.50 8.51
C ASN A 329 -13.99 -4.33 7.15
N LYS A 330 -12.74 -3.83 7.14
CA LYS A 330 -12.08 -3.54 5.88
C LYS A 330 -11.20 -4.68 5.38
N CYS A 331 -10.34 -5.22 6.24
CA CYS A 331 -9.30 -6.14 5.80
C CYS A 331 -9.74 -7.60 5.88
N LEU A 332 -10.52 -7.99 6.91
CA LEU A 332 -10.93 -9.37 7.08
C LEU A 332 -12.15 -9.75 6.23
N GLU A 333 -13.06 -8.83 5.96
CA GLU A 333 -14.21 -9.12 5.10
C GLU A 333 -13.81 -9.41 3.65
N ARG A 334 -12.73 -8.75 3.19
CA ARG A 334 -12.23 -8.89 1.83
C ARG A 334 -11.03 -9.82 1.71
N ASN A 335 -10.61 -10.50 2.79
CA ASN A 335 -9.38 -11.28 2.88
C ASN A 335 -8.17 -10.49 2.33
N SER A 336 -8.10 -9.20 2.64
CA SER A 336 -7.13 -8.27 2.08
C SER A 336 -5.94 -8.08 3.02
N GLY A 337 -4.74 -8.14 2.46
CA GLY A 337 -3.49 -7.91 3.17
C GLY A 337 -3.16 -9.01 4.18
N VAL A 338 -2.39 -8.67 5.23
CA VAL A 338 -1.87 -9.64 6.22
C VAL A 338 -2.79 -9.84 7.42
N PHE A 339 -3.72 -8.92 7.68
CA PHE A 339 -4.56 -8.99 8.88
C PHE A 339 -5.45 -10.24 8.94
N TYR A 340 -5.92 -10.76 7.78
CA TYR A 340 -6.81 -11.92 7.76
C TYR A 340 -6.14 -13.21 8.22
N ILE A 341 -4.80 -13.29 8.25
CA ILE A 341 -4.06 -14.45 8.77
C ILE A 341 -3.61 -14.28 10.22
N ILE A 342 -3.80 -13.09 10.83
CA ILE A 342 -3.52 -12.86 12.24
C ILE A 342 -4.64 -13.48 13.08
N GLN A 343 -4.28 -14.50 13.91
CA GLN A 343 -5.26 -15.30 14.62
C GLN A 343 -6.15 -14.47 15.55
N ASP A 344 -5.61 -13.45 16.20
CA ASP A 344 -6.37 -12.62 17.16
C ASP A 344 -7.50 -11.86 16.46
N PHE A 345 -7.27 -11.30 15.27
CA PHE A 345 -8.32 -10.64 14.49
C PHE A 345 -9.35 -11.64 13.95
N ARG A 346 -8.92 -12.84 13.55
CA ARG A 346 -9.83 -13.92 13.14
C ARG A 346 -10.74 -14.35 14.31
N ASN A 347 -10.18 -14.49 15.51
CA ASN A 347 -10.92 -14.80 16.71
C ASN A 347 -11.95 -13.71 17.03
N LEU A 348 -11.58 -12.44 16.87
CA LEU A 348 -12.48 -11.31 17.05
C LEU A 348 -13.63 -11.35 16.04
N LYS A 349 -13.34 -11.51 14.75
CA LYS A 349 -14.35 -11.68 13.69
C LYS A 349 -15.33 -12.78 14.03
N SER A 350 -14.85 -13.94 14.47
CA SER A 350 -15.69 -15.08 14.85
C SER A 350 -16.58 -14.78 16.07
N LYS A 351 -16.06 -14.11 17.10
CA LYS A 351 -16.84 -13.70 18.29
C LYS A 351 -17.97 -12.75 17.94
N MET A 352 -17.82 -11.97 16.89
CA MET A 352 -18.85 -11.04 16.41
C MET A 352 -19.95 -11.71 15.60
N GLY A 353 -19.91 -13.03 15.42
CA GLY A 353 -20.87 -13.78 14.62
C GLY A 353 -20.78 -13.54 13.12
N ILE A 354 -19.69 -12.94 12.66
CA ILE A 354 -19.34 -12.84 11.25
C ILE A 354 -18.65 -14.15 10.90
N SER A 355 -19.37 -15.05 10.19
CA SER A 355 -18.85 -16.37 9.83
C SER A 355 -17.48 -16.24 9.16
N PRO A 356 -16.51 -17.14 9.48
CA PRO A 356 -15.34 -17.25 8.64
C PRO A 356 -15.85 -17.66 7.25
N ASP A 357 -15.53 -16.90 6.21
CA ASP A 357 -15.64 -17.44 4.86
C ASP A 357 -14.75 -18.66 4.81
N GLU A 358 -15.36 -19.84 4.67
CA GLU A 358 -14.65 -21.02 4.26
C GLU A 358 -14.08 -20.66 2.88
N GLY A 359 -12.75 -20.56 2.80
CA GLY A 359 -12.06 -20.21 1.57
C GLY A 359 -12.52 -21.11 0.44
N LYS A 360 -13.46 -20.64 -0.33
CA LYS A 360 -13.66 -21.10 -1.69
C LYS A 360 -12.62 -20.36 -2.51
N ASP A 361 -11.66 -21.11 -3.01
CA ASP A 361 -10.89 -20.75 -4.19
C ASP A 361 -11.89 -20.46 -5.32
N ASP A 362 -12.47 -19.29 -5.34
CA ASP A 362 -13.22 -18.81 -6.50
C ASP A 362 -12.19 -18.39 -7.54
N VAL A 363 -11.84 -19.34 -8.37
CA VAL A 363 -11.39 -19.11 -9.73
C VAL A 363 -12.39 -18.11 -10.32
N ILE A 364 -11.95 -16.88 -10.52
CA ILE A 364 -12.72 -15.86 -11.23
C ILE A 364 -12.84 -16.36 -12.67
N ASN A 365 -13.95 -17.05 -12.96
CA ASN A 365 -14.45 -17.16 -14.32
C ASN A 365 -15.25 -15.89 -14.59
N ASP A 366 -14.68 -15.02 -15.40
CA ASP A 366 -15.36 -13.91 -16.05
C ASP A 366 -16.54 -14.44 -16.88
N GLU A 367 -17.72 -14.57 -16.27
CA GLU A 367 -19.01 -14.50 -16.95
C GLU A 367 -20.12 -14.44 -15.88
N ASN A 368 -20.86 -13.33 -15.89
CA ASN A 368 -22.08 -13.05 -15.12
C ASN A 368 -21.92 -12.48 -13.70
N VAL A 369 -21.61 -11.19 -13.64
CA VAL A 369 -21.94 -10.36 -12.47
C VAL A 369 -23.40 -9.93 -12.55
N THR A 370 -24.31 -10.71 -11.98
CA THR A 370 -25.59 -10.19 -11.52
C THR A 370 -25.43 -9.76 -10.08
N MET A 371 -25.56 -8.46 -9.84
CA MET A 371 -25.64 -7.89 -8.49
C MET A 371 -26.86 -8.47 -7.77
N ASN A 372 -26.60 -9.32 -6.78
CA ASN A 372 -27.54 -9.59 -5.72
C ASN A 372 -27.02 -8.92 -4.46
N SER A 373 -27.63 -7.78 -4.16
CA SER A 373 -27.56 -7.13 -2.84
C SER A 373 -28.24 -8.03 -1.83
N ASP A 374 -27.47 -8.75 -1.01
CA ASP A 374 -28.01 -9.21 0.28
C ASP A 374 -26.91 -9.37 1.33
N SER A 375 -27.05 -8.48 2.33
CA SER A 375 -26.69 -8.58 3.74
C SER A 375 -25.27 -9.03 4.14
N GLY A 376 -24.26 -8.20 3.89
CA GLY A 376 -23.13 -8.10 4.81
C GLY A 376 -23.58 -7.36 6.08
N LYS A 377 -23.61 -8.04 7.23
CA LYS A 377 -23.85 -7.36 8.52
C LYS A 377 -22.60 -6.55 8.85
N GLN A 378 -22.63 -5.25 8.52
CA GLN A 378 -21.62 -4.31 8.97
C GLN A 378 -21.76 -4.09 10.47
N VAL A 379 -20.62 -4.08 11.16
CA VAL A 379 -20.61 -3.86 12.60
C VAL A 379 -20.70 -2.36 12.87
N MET A 380 -21.64 -2.00 13.71
CA MET A 380 -21.89 -0.62 14.08
C MET A 380 -21.21 -0.31 15.42
N VAL A 381 -20.55 0.83 15.52
CA VAL A 381 -20.15 1.45 16.78
C VAL A 381 -21.02 2.68 16.95
N GLY A 382 -21.98 2.60 17.85
CA GLY A 382 -23.05 3.59 17.91
C GLY A 382 -24.02 3.43 16.72
N ASN A 383 -24.52 4.52 16.18
CA ASN A 383 -25.44 4.54 15.04
C ASN A 383 -24.74 4.77 13.68
N GLU A 384 -23.43 4.61 13.61
CA GLU A 384 -22.69 4.84 12.37
C GLU A 384 -21.90 3.58 11.96
N MET A 385 -21.88 3.29 10.65
CA MET A 385 -21.10 2.22 10.05
C MET A 385 -19.63 2.64 9.92
N TYR A 386 -18.74 1.70 10.19
CA TYR A 386 -17.34 1.76 9.83
C TYR A 386 -17.08 0.86 8.65
#